data_f8fa168716edb4df425336a7a1325473
#
_entry.id   f8fa168716edb4df425336a7a1325473
#
_cell.length_a   1.000
_cell.length_b   1.000
_cell.length_c   1.000
_cell.angle_alpha   90.00
_cell.angle_beta   90.00
_cell.angle_gamma   90.00
#
_symmetry.space_group_name_H-M   'P 1'
#
loop_
_entity.id
_entity.type
_entity.pdbx_description
1 polymer ?
#
loop_
_entity_poly.entity_id
_entity_poly.type
_entity_poly.pdbx_seq_one_letter_code
_entity_poly.pdbx_strand_id
1 'polypeptide(L)'
;MRPAHLLTLCLLVSVAATTVSAEEATGSDPALTDVADAFAALERSRAMLVLVDGEPVIQRVVDGPDLSTPVNIKSLSKVVIGALVGAAIDRDVFAGTGQAVTELLGDRVPEDADARVNDITVGHLLSMQSGLARTSGANYGAWVASDDWVGYVLRREFVDEPGGQMGYSTGNSHLLSAALVEQTGESTLALARAWLGEPLDVTIPDWLQDPQGIHFGGNEMRLSPWALTRFGEMIRQAGRLDGRQVLPADWIEASLTPRTRSRFNNDLYGYGWFITELEGYTAYYGWGFGGQMLYVIPELELTAVMTSDPTPPSSGTTYLRRLEQVVSEHLIPAVAAQSS
;
A
#
# COMPACT_ATOMS: atom_id res chain seq x y z
N MET A 1 55.11 -45.55 -32.85
CA MET A 1 54.52 -44.52 -31.98
C MET A 1 53.03 -44.37 -32.36
N ARG A 2 52.15 -44.82 -31.52
CA ARG A 2 50.70 -44.73 -31.72
C ARG A 2 50.17 -43.56 -30.88
N PRO A 3 49.27 -42.69 -31.37
CA PRO A 3 48.63 -41.66 -30.55
C PRO A 3 47.45 -42.29 -29.79
N ALA A 4 47.37 -41.95 -28.51
CA ALA A 4 46.27 -42.31 -27.63
C ALA A 4 45.06 -41.38 -27.87
N HIS A 5 43.88 -41.92 -28.11
CA HIS A 5 42.62 -41.19 -28.17
C HIS A 5 42.09 -41.04 -26.75
N LEU A 6 41.99 -39.78 -26.29
CA LEU A 6 41.24 -39.41 -25.06
C LEU A 6 39.75 -39.32 -25.41
N LEU A 7 38.94 -40.20 -24.84
CA LEU A 7 37.46 -40.08 -24.86
C LEU A 7 37.05 -39.14 -23.72
N THR A 8 36.51 -37.99 -24.10
CA THR A 8 35.88 -37.07 -23.15
C THR A 8 34.40 -37.51 -22.98
N LEU A 9 34.09 -37.99 -21.79
CA LEU A 9 32.74 -38.38 -21.38
C LEU A 9 31.98 -37.11 -20.93
N CYS A 10 31.06 -36.61 -21.78
CA CYS A 10 30.13 -35.55 -21.40
C CYS A 10 28.99 -36.16 -20.57
N LEU A 11 28.97 -35.83 -19.27
CA LEU A 11 27.83 -36.14 -18.41
C LEU A 11 26.75 -35.09 -18.69
N LEU A 12 25.64 -35.47 -19.32
CA LEU A 12 24.42 -34.72 -19.44
C LEU A 12 23.67 -34.82 -18.11
N VAL A 13 23.73 -33.75 -17.29
CA VAL A 13 22.85 -33.60 -16.15
C VAL A 13 21.50 -33.09 -16.66
N SER A 14 20.51 -33.94 -16.71
CA SER A 14 19.11 -33.56 -16.96
C SER A 14 18.55 -32.89 -15.71
N VAL A 15 18.41 -31.59 -15.73
CA VAL A 15 17.61 -30.86 -14.74
C VAL A 15 16.15 -31.08 -15.12
N ALA A 16 15.47 -31.92 -14.37
CA ALA A 16 14.01 -32.02 -14.44
C ALA A 16 13.41 -30.74 -13.86
N ALA A 17 12.83 -29.92 -14.75
CA ALA A 17 11.97 -28.81 -14.31
C ALA A 17 10.70 -29.42 -13.71
N THR A 18 10.61 -29.44 -12.39
CA THR A 18 9.35 -29.67 -11.68
C THR A 18 8.44 -28.48 -11.94
N THR A 19 7.46 -28.65 -12.81
CA THR A 19 6.31 -27.76 -12.89
C THR A 19 5.54 -27.91 -11.59
N VAL A 20 5.66 -26.92 -10.69
CA VAL A 20 4.77 -26.79 -9.54
C VAL A 20 3.42 -26.40 -10.13
N SER A 21 2.52 -27.38 -10.25
CA SER A 21 1.09 -27.11 -10.39
C SER A 21 0.67 -26.28 -9.20
N ALA A 22 0.03 -25.13 -9.46
CA ALA A 22 -0.68 -24.38 -8.44
C ALA A 22 -1.85 -25.26 -7.94
N GLU A 23 -1.58 -26.11 -6.97
CA GLU A 23 -2.59 -26.85 -6.22
C GLU A 23 -3.22 -25.85 -5.27
N GLU A 24 -4.54 -25.65 -5.38
CA GLU A 24 -5.35 -24.85 -4.46
C GLU A 24 -5.17 -25.41 -3.04
N ALA A 25 -4.21 -24.87 -2.30
CA ALA A 25 -4.12 -25.10 -0.87
C ALA A 25 -5.18 -24.23 -0.17
N THR A 26 -6.44 -24.56 -0.35
CA THR A 26 -7.46 -24.23 0.63
C THR A 26 -7.19 -25.12 1.82
N GLY A 27 -6.83 -24.54 2.97
CA GLY A 27 -6.82 -25.26 4.22
C GLY A 27 -8.14 -25.99 4.38
N SER A 28 -8.11 -27.22 4.89
CA SER A 28 -9.25 -28.13 5.04
C SER A 28 -10.33 -27.64 6.02
N ASP A 29 -10.27 -26.37 6.45
CA ASP A 29 -11.25 -25.77 7.36
C ASP A 29 -12.46 -25.26 6.56
N PRO A 30 -13.66 -25.83 6.78
CA PRO A 30 -14.88 -25.37 6.13
C PRO A 30 -15.19 -23.89 6.34
N ALA A 31 -14.88 -23.33 7.51
CA ALA A 31 -15.13 -21.91 7.81
C ALA A 31 -14.29 -20.98 6.91
N LEU A 32 -13.02 -21.32 6.65
CA LEU A 32 -12.19 -20.55 5.74
C LEU A 32 -12.61 -20.70 4.27
N THR A 33 -13.17 -21.87 3.91
CA THR A 33 -13.76 -22.09 2.58
C THR A 33 -14.98 -21.19 2.39
N ASP A 34 -15.86 -21.10 3.39
CA ASP A 34 -17.03 -20.21 3.35
C ASP A 34 -16.62 -18.72 3.21
N VAL A 35 -15.53 -18.29 3.85
CA VAL A 35 -14.96 -16.93 3.67
C VAL A 35 -14.57 -16.70 2.22
N ALA A 36 -13.80 -17.63 1.65
CA ALA A 36 -13.32 -17.53 0.26
C ALA A 36 -14.49 -17.52 -0.74
N ASP A 37 -15.54 -18.28 -0.49
CA ASP A 37 -16.74 -18.33 -1.33
C ASP A 37 -17.60 -17.06 -1.16
N ALA A 38 -17.74 -16.51 0.06
CA ALA A 38 -18.39 -15.23 0.29
C ALA A 38 -17.70 -14.09 -0.46
N PHE A 39 -16.36 -14.06 -0.47
CA PHE A 39 -15.60 -13.12 -1.29
C PHE A 39 -15.82 -13.36 -2.79
N ALA A 40 -15.75 -14.61 -3.24
CA ALA A 40 -15.89 -14.98 -4.65
C ALA A 40 -17.29 -14.64 -5.21
N ALA A 41 -18.32 -14.61 -4.36
CA ALA A 41 -19.68 -14.23 -4.74
C ALA A 41 -19.84 -12.72 -5.03
N LEU A 42 -18.86 -11.89 -4.70
CA LEU A 42 -18.89 -10.46 -5.02
C LEU A 42 -18.59 -10.22 -6.50
N GLU A 43 -19.40 -9.39 -7.15
CA GLU A 43 -19.39 -9.18 -8.61
C GLU A 43 -18.07 -8.64 -9.21
N ARG A 44 -17.19 -8.11 -8.37
CA ARG A 44 -15.92 -7.48 -8.81
C ARG A 44 -14.68 -8.17 -8.23
N SER A 45 -14.85 -9.23 -7.45
CA SER A 45 -13.73 -9.94 -6.79
C SER A 45 -12.75 -10.52 -7.82
N ARG A 46 -11.45 -10.39 -7.55
CA ARG A 46 -10.36 -10.93 -8.38
C ARG A 46 -9.54 -11.95 -7.63
N ALA A 47 -8.97 -11.57 -6.50
CA ALA A 47 -8.18 -12.47 -5.68
C ALA A 47 -8.25 -12.10 -4.20
N MET A 48 -8.20 -13.14 -3.35
CA MET A 48 -8.10 -13.03 -1.90
C MET A 48 -6.92 -13.87 -1.40
N LEU A 49 -6.08 -13.25 -0.57
CA LEU A 49 -4.96 -13.91 0.09
C LEU A 49 -5.00 -13.52 1.57
N VAL A 50 -5.06 -14.52 2.44
CA VAL A 50 -5.12 -14.33 3.89
C VAL A 50 -4.02 -15.13 4.56
N LEU A 51 -3.29 -14.46 5.44
CA LEU A 51 -2.31 -15.08 6.31
C LEU A 51 -2.75 -14.96 7.78
N VAL A 52 -2.55 -16.00 8.54
CA VAL A 52 -2.66 -16.02 10.00
C VAL A 52 -1.32 -16.52 10.56
N ASP A 53 -0.73 -15.77 11.47
CA ASP A 53 0.62 -16.03 12.01
C ASP A 53 1.69 -16.23 10.91
N GLY A 54 1.56 -15.45 9.81
CA GLY A 54 2.46 -15.53 8.67
C GLY A 54 2.21 -16.69 7.70
N GLU A 55 1.32 -17.64 8.06
CA GLU A 55 1.00 -18.78 7.21
C GLU A 55 -0.24 -18.53 6.34
N PRO A 56 -0.20 -18.86 5.04
CA PRO A 56 -1.33 -18.66 4.16
C PRO A 56 -2.48 -19.63 4.46
N VAL A 57 -3.62 -19.10 4.86
CA VAL A 57 -4.83 -19.89 5.17
C VAL A 57 -5.91 -19.79 4.07
N ILE A 58 -5.92 -18.72 3.29
CA ILE A 58 -6.77 -18.56 2.09
C ILE A 58 -5.91 -18.08 0.94
N GLN A 59 -5.97 -18.79 -0.18
CA GLN A 59 -5.37 -18.43 -1.46
C GLN A 59 -6.42 -18.64 -2.56
N ARG A 60 -7.15 -17.58 -2.91
CA ARG A 60 -8.26 -17.67 -3.87
C ARG A 60 -8.05 -16.71 -5.03
N VAL A 61 -8.01 -17.23 -6.24
CA VAL A 61 -8.17 -16.47 -7.49
C VAL A 61 -9.56 -16.74 -8.02
N VAL A 62 -10.35 -15.69 -8.19
CA VAL A 62 -11.73 -15.76 -8.71
C VAL A 62 -11.72 -15.47 -10.20
N ASP A 63 -11.09 -14.35 -10.59
CA ASP A 63 -10.94 -13.93 -11.98
C ASP A 63 -9.72 -13.00 -12.10
N GLY A 64 -8.92 -13.18 -13.13
CA GLY A 64 -7.73 -12.37 -13.39
C GLY A 64 -6.41 -13.14 -13.21
N PRO A 65 -5.31 -12.39 -12.97
CA PRO A 65 -3.98 -12.99 -12.84
C PRO A 65 -3.81 -13.72 -11.51
N ASP A 66 -2.76 -14.55 -11.45
CA ASP A 66 -2.36 -15.25 -10.22
C ASP A 66 -1.93 -14.29 -9.10
N LEU A 67 -1.76 -14.84 -7.88
CA LEU A 67 -1.41 -14.08 -6.67
C LEU A 67 -0.01 -13.47 -6.71
N SER A 68 0.86 -13.89 -7.62
CA SER A 68 2.23 -13.36 -7.81
C SER A 68 2.29 -12.24 -8.84
N THR A 69 1.26 -12.06 -9.65
CA THR A 69 1.21 -11.05 -10.71
C THR A 69 0.85 -9.67 -10.16
N PRO A 70 1.66 -8.63 -10.45
CA PRO A 70 1.37 -7.28 -10.00
C PRO A 70 0.11 -6.68 -10.64
N VAL A 71 -0.81 -6.20 -9.79
CA VAL A 71 -2.04 -5.49 -10.17
C VAL A 71 -2.00 -4.04 -9.71
N ASN A 72 -2.81 -3.18 -10.32
CA ASN A 72 -2.90 -1.78 -9.92
C ASN A 72 -3.62 -1.66 -8.56
N ILE A 73 -2.90 -1.25 -7.53
CA ILE A 73 -3.41 -1.16 -6.15
C ILE A 73 -4.10 0.17 -5.84
N LYS A 74 -4.13 1.10 -6.80
CA LYS A 74 -4.79 2.40 -6.65
C LYS A 74 -4.30 3.14 -5.38
N SER A 75 -5.23 3.77 -4.65
CA SER A 75 -4.89 4.55 -3.45
C SER A 75 -4.33 3.72 -2.28
N LEU A 76 -4.38 2.41 -2.33
CA LEU A 76 -3.65 1.56 -1.38
C LEU A 76 -2.14 1.85 -1.40
N SER A 77 -1.60 2.35 -2.52
CA SER A 77 -0.20 2.83 -2.61
C SER A 77 0.18 3.91 -1.59
N LYS A 78 -0.79 4.61 -0.98
CA LYS A 78 -0.52 5.63 0.04
C LYS A 78 0.14 5.07 1.30
N VAL A 79 -0.21 3.84 1.69
CA VAL A 79 0.45 3.19 2.83
C VAL A 79 1.92 2.85 2.51
N VAL A 80 2.22 2.55 1.24
CA VAL A 80 3.60 2.31 0.78
C VAL A 80 4.41 3.61 0.75
N ILE A 81 3.82 4.71 0.26
CA ILE A 81 4.46 6.05 0.33
C ILE A 81 4.71 6.46 1.79
N GLY A 82 3.75 6.21 2.70
CA GLY A 82 3.94 6.42 4.14
C GLY A 82 5.11 5.62 4.70
N ALA A 83 5.25 4.35 4.29
CA ALA A 83 6.39 3.51 4.67
C ALA A 83 7.73 4.06 4.15
N LEU A 84 7.77 4.58 2.92
CA LEU A 84 8.97 5.24 2.37
C LEU A 84 9.34 6.51 3.15
N VAL A 85 8.35 7.28 3.60
CA VAL A 85 8.61 8.45 4.48
C VAL A 85 9.21 7.99 5.81
N GLY A 86 8.71 6.91 6.40
CA GLY A 86 9.31 6.33 7.61
C GLY A 86 10.76 5.88 7.39
N ALA A 87 11.02 5.23 6.26
CA ALA A 87 12.36 4.85 5.88
C ALA A 87 13.29 6.06 5.65
N ALA A 88 12.75 7.16 5.14
CA ALA A 88 13.49 8.41 4.95
C ALA A 88 13.85 9.08 6.28
N ILE A 89 12.94 9.06 7.26
CA ILE A 89 13.21 9.57 8.60
C ILE A 89 14.26 8.69 9.31
N ASP A 90 14.16 7.39 9.24
CA ASP A 90 15.13 6.44 9.81
C ASP A 90 16.56 6.60 9.25
N ARG A 91 16.67 7.15 8.04
CA ARG A 91 17.94 7.39 7.33
C ARG A 91 18.40 8.84 7.36
N ASP A 92 17.81 9.66 8.23
CA ASP A 92 18.10 11.10 8.36
C ASP A 92 17.93 11.90 7.04
N VAL A 93 17.16 11.37 6.07
CA VAL A 93 16.78 12.09 4.84
C VAL A 93 15.71 13.13 5.14
N PHE A 94 14.74 12.79 5.99
CA PHE A 94 13.78 13.72 6.57
C PHE A 94 14.06 13.87 8.07
N ALA A 95 13.96 15.10 8.60
CA ALA A 95 14.19 15.36 10.02
C ALA A 95 13.05 14.81 10.92
N GLY A 96 11.89 14.52 10.34
CA GLY A 96 10.72 13.97 11.05
C GLY A 96 9.41 14.49 10.52
N THR A 97 8.30 14.04 11.12
CA THR A 97 6.95 14.39 10.67
C THR A 97 6.58 15.87 10.88
N GLY A 98 7.30 16.58 11.75
CA GLY A 98 7.14 18.03 11.97
C GLY A 98 7.86 18.91 10.97
N GLN A 99 8.67 18.36 10.06
CA GLN A 99 9.40 19.13 9.07
C GLN A 99 8.46 19.76 8.05
N ALA A 100 8.68 21.05 7.73
CA ALA A 100 7.91 21.75 6.72
C ALA A 100 8.16 21.15 5.33
N VAL A 101 7.10 20.88 4.58
CA VAL A 101 7.21 20.27 3.25
C VAL A 101 7.93 21.18 2.25
N THR A 102 7.83 22.51 2.44
CA THR A 102 8.52 23.50 1.59
C THR A 102 10.04 23.42 1.72
N GLU A 103 10.58 23.08 2.91
CA GLU A 103 12.01 22.82 3.09
C GLU A 103 12.50 21.60 2.28
N LEU A 104 11.62 20.61 2.13
CA LEU A 104 11.94 19.38 1.39
C LEU A 104 11.77 19.52 -0.13
N LEU A 105 10.86 20.39 -0.57
CA LEU A 105 10.55 20.60 -1.99
C LEU A 105 11.44 21.66 -2.66
N GLY A 106 12.04 22.58 -1.87
CA GLY A 106 12.95 23.60 -2.38
C GLY A 106 12.36 24.41 -3.53
N ASP A 107 13.07 24.49 -4.64
CA ASP A 107 12.68 25.26 -5.84
C ASP A 107 11.39 24.76 -6.54
N ARG A 108 10.84 23.62 -6.13
CA ARG A 108 9.54 23.15 -6.62
C ARG A 108 8.35 23.89 -6.00
N VAL A 109 8.57 24.65 -4.94
CA VAL A 109 7.52 25.47 -4.33
C VAL A 109 7.28 26.69 -5.20
N PRO A 110 6.05 26.88 -5.75
CA PRO A 110 5.78 28.03 -6.60
C PRO A 110 5.89 29.36 -5.82
N GLU A 111 6.50 30.38 -6.42
CA GLU A 111 6.60 31.72 -5.82
C GLU A 111 5.23 32.37 -5.54
N ASP A 112 4.21 31.98 -6.31
CA ASP A 112 2.83 32.46 -6.20
C ASP A 112 1.94 31.60 -5.30
N ALA A 113 2.50 30.61 -4.59
CA ALA A 113 1.74 29.83 -3.62
C ALA A 113 1.37 30.66 -2.38
N ASP A 114 0.22 30.35 -1.76
CA ASP A 114 -0.19 30.95 -0.49
C ASP A 114 0.88 30.70 0.58
N ALA A 115 1.22 31.72 1.38
CA ALA A 115 2.28 31.64 2.38
C ALA A 115 2.07 30.51 3.43
N ARG A 116 0.80 30.09 3.66
CA ARG A 116 0.45 28.99 4.57
C ARG A 116 1.00 27.63 4.12
N VAL A 117 1.46 27.48 2.86
CA VAL A 117 2.14 26.24 2.45
C VAL A 117 3.38 25.96 3.29
N ASN A 118 4.00 26.99 3.90
CA ASN A 118 5.13 26.85 4.81
C ASN A 118 4.76 26.20 6.16
N ASP A 119 3.49 26.18 6.51
CA ASP A 119 2.98 25.55 7.73
C ASP A 119 2.56 24.09 7.49
N ILE A 120 2.60 23.63 6.26
CA ILE A 120 2.30 22.23 5.90
C ILE A 120 3.51 21.36 6.25
N THR A 121 3.31 20.42 7.18
CA THR A 121 4.35 19.47 7.56
C THR A 121 4.20 18.13 6.85
N VAL A 122 5.24 17.32 6.90
CA VAL A 122 5.22 15.90 6.46
C VAL A 122 4.06 15.15 7.13
N GLY A 123 3.86 15.35 8.44
CA GLY A 123 2.76 14.73 9.18
C GLY A 123 1.38 15.17 8.68
N HIS A 124 1.20 16.45 8.33
CA HIS A 124 -0.05 16.95 7.76
C HIS A 124 -0.36 16.28 6.39
N LEU A 125 0.65 16.05 5.57
CA LEU A 125 0.48 15.35 4.28
C LEU A 125 0.11 13.88 4.49
N LEU A 126 0.81 13.17 5.38
CA LEU A 126 0.58 11.76 5.70
C LEU A 126 -0.82 11.54 6.27
N SER A 127 -1.31 12.44 7.13
CA SER A 127 -2.63 12.36 7.77
C SER A 127 -3.75 13.03 6.96
N MET A 128 -3.45 13.51 5.72
CA MET A 128 -4.44 14.19 4.87
C MET A 128 -4.98 15.50 5.45
N GLN A 129 -4.17 16.25 6.19
CA GLN A 129 -4.53 17.46 6.89
C GLN A 129 -3.76 18.70 6.38
N SER A 130 -3.42 18.75 5.08
CA SER A 130 -2.71 19.90 4.50
C SER A 130 -3.49 21.22 4.54
N GLY A 131 -4.80 21.18 4.72
CA GLY A 131 -5.67 22.35 4.60
C GLY A 131 -5.99 22.76 3.16
N LEU A 132 -5.26 22.27 2.17
CA LEU A 132 -5.47 22.58 0.76
C LEU A 132 -6.74 21.89 0.20
N ALA A 133 -7.40 22.57 -0.72
CA ALA A 133 -8.49 21.97 -1.50
C ALA A 133 -7.99 20.71 -2.22
N ARG A 134 -8.65 19.60 -1.96
CA ARG A 134 -8.21 18.27 -2.40
C ARG A 134 -8.14 18.12 -3.92
N THR A 135 -7.22 17.26 -4.39
CA THR A 135 -7.06 16.87 -5.79
C THR A 135 -7.65 15.50 -6.11
N SER A 136 -8.40 14.89 -5.19
CA SER A 136 -9.11 13.62 -5.39
C SER A 136 -10.58 13.84 -5.80
N GLY A 137 -11.24 12.79 -6.28
CA GLY A 137 -12.65 12.85 -6.69
C GLY A 137 -12.83 13.71 -7.95
N ALA A 138 -13.78 14.65 -7.93
CA ALA A 138 -14.10 15.50 -9.07
C ALA A 138 -12.92 16.36 -9.58
N ASN A 139 -11.96 16.67 -8.73
CA ASN A 139 -10.80 17.50 -9.06
C ASN A 139 -9.62 16.70 -9.63
N TYR A 140 -9.68 15.36 -9.59
CA TYR A 140 -8.58 14.48 -10.00
C TYR A 140 -8.18 14.69 -11.46
N GLY A 141 -9.15 14.72 -12.38
CA GLY A 141 -8.88 14.85 -13.81
C GLY A 141 -8.15 16.14 -14.18
N ALA A 142 -8.55 17.27 -13.58
CA ALA A 142 -7.91 18.55 -13.84
C ALA A 142 -6.46 18.58 -13.32
N TRP A 143 -6.20 17.96 -12.18
CA TRP A 143 -4.86 17.86 -11.61
C TRP A 143 -3.93 17.02 -12.48
N VAL A 144 -4.31 15.80 -12.83
CA VAL A 144 -3.45 14.89 -13.62
C VAL A 144 -3.30 15.33 -15.10
N ALA A 145 -4.16 16.24 -15.56
CA ALA A 145 -4.02 16.85 -16.88
C ALA A 145 -3.12 18.11 -16.88
N SER A 146 -2.65 18.56 -15.71
CA SER A 146 -1.75 19.72 -15.62
C SER A 146 -0.30 19.30 -15.95
N ASP A 147 0.50 20.29 -16.39
CA ASP A 147 1.90 20.08 -16.74
C ASP A 147 2.84 20.08 -15.51
N ASP A 148 2.36 20.49 -14.33
CA ASP A 148 3.11 20.59 -13.07
C ASP A 148 2.22 20.14 -11.92
N TRP A 149 2.35 18.86 -11.53
CA TRP A 149 1.50 18.29 -10.49
C TRP A 149 1.81 18.80 -9.09
N VAL A 150 3.08 19.05 -8.80
CA VAL A 150 3.52 19.60 -7.50
C VAL A 150 3.01 21.02 -7.33
N GLY A 151 3.32 21.88 -8.30
CA GLY A 151 2.87 23.27 -8.27
C GLY A 151 1.34 23.41 -8.33
N TYR A 152 0.65 22.54 -9.06
CA TYR A 152 -0.82 22.51 -9.06
C TYR A 152 -1.38 22.28 -7.65
N VAL A 153 -0.84 21.34 -6.89
CA VAL A 153 -1.29 21.05 -5.52
C VAL A 153 -1.01 22.24 -4.61
N LEU A 154 0.21 22.80 -4.65
CA LEU A 154 0.63 23.89 -3.77
C LEU A 154 -0.08 25.24 -4.09
N ARG A 155 -0.62 25.43 -5.30
CA ARG A 155 -1.44 26.58 -5.68
C ARG A 155 -2.93 26.41 -5.36
N ARG A 156 -3.34 25.24 -4.79
CA ARG A 156 -4.74 25.09 -4.40
C ARG A 156 -5.10 26.05 -3.27
N GLU A 157 -6.34 26.51 -3.30
CA GLU A 157 -6.90 27.32 -2.20
C GLU A 157 -6.88 26.53 -0.88
N PHE A 158 -6.64 27.21 0.22
CA PHE A 158 -6.86 26.64 1.53
C PHE A 158 -8.35 26.64 1.87
N VAL A 159 -8.85 25.50 2.26
CA VAL A 159 -10.23 25.26 2.73
C VAL A 159 -10.29 24.99 4.22
N ASP A 160 -9.12 24.83 4.85
CA ASP A 160 -8.92 24.71 6.29
C ASP A 160 -7.48 25.13 6.63
N GLU A 161 -7.14 25.23 7.89
CA GLU A 161 -5.75 25.44 8.32
C GLU A 161 -4.95 24.13 8.24
N PRO A 162 -3.61 24.17 7.99
CA PRO A 162 -2.75 23.01 8.12
C PRO A 162 -2.90 22.34 9.49
N GLY A 163 -3.08 21.02 9.53
CA GLY A 163 -3.40 20.28 10.75
C GLY A 163 -4.88 20.26 11.14
N GLY A 164 -5.74 20.93 10.39
CA GLY A 164 -7.19 20.95 10.57
C GLY A 164 -7.87 19.62 10.23
N GLN A 165 -9.05 19.68 9.64
CA GLN A 165 -9.82 18.46 9.32
C GLN A 165 -9.22 17.69 8.14
N MET A 166 -9.50 16.38 8.10
CA MET A 166 -9.09 15.53 6.99
C MET A 166 -9.71 15.95 5.67
N GLY A 167 -8.86 16.26 4.69
CA GLY A 167 -9.19 16.47 3.29
C GLY A 167 -8.50 15.43 2.41
N TYR A 168 -9.08 14.22 2.27
CA TYR A 168 -8.43 13.12 1.52
C TYR A 168 -8.02 13.56 0.11
N SER A 169 -6.71 13.64 -0.12
CA SER A 169 -6.11 14.21 -1.33
C SER A 169 -4.92 13.38 -1.80
N THR A 170 -4.98 12.88 -3.02
CA THR A 170 -3.85 12.13 -3.61
C THR A 170 -2.65 13.05 -3.86
N GLY A 171 -2.87 14.36 -4.07
CA GLY A 171 -1.80 15.34 -4.16
C GLY A 171 -0.93 15.41 -2.91
N ASN A 172 -1.50 15.24 -1.71
CA ASN A 172 -0.71 15.19 -0.47
C ASN A 172 0.36 14.09 -0.53
N SER A 173 -0.02 12.89 -0.96
CA SER A 173 0.92 11.77 -1.08
C SER A 173 1.90 11.97 -2.25
N HIS A 174 1.48 12.68 -3.31
CA HIS A 174 2.38 13.01 -4.42
C HIS A 174 3.44 14.04 -4.00
N LEU A 175 3.10 15.03 -3.17
CA LEU A 175 4.08 15.93 -2.57
C LEU A 175 5.14 15.18 -1.74
N LEU A 176 4.76 14.12 -1.04
CA LEU A 176 5.72 13.25 -0.32
C LEU A 176 6.63 12.49 -1.28
N SER A 177 6.10 11.98 -2.39
CA SER A 177 6.91 11.36 -3.44
C SER A 177 7.91 12.36 -4.06
N ALA A 178 7.46 13.59 -4.33
CA ALA A 178 8.32 14.66 -4.83
C ALA A 178 9.41 15.05 -3.82
N ALA A 179 9.07 15.15 -2.55
CA ALA A 179 10.02 15.45 -1.48
C ALA A 179 11.10 14.36 -1.35
N LEU A 180 10.73 13.08 -1.46
CA LEU A 180 11.68 11.97 -1.45
C LEU A 180 12.68 12.10 -2.62
N VAL A 181 12.19 12.38 -3.83
CA VAL A 181 13.05 12.57 -5.01
C VAL A 181 13.98 13.77 -4.84
N GLU A 182 13.46 14.90 -4.36
CA GLU A 182 14.23 16.12 -4.19
C GLU A 182 15.38 15.96 -3.18
N GLN A 183 15.11 15.29 -2.06
CA GLN A 183 16.08 15.14 -0.99
C GLN A 183 17.13 14.04 -1.25
N THR A 184 16.79 13.03 -2.05
CA THR A 184 17.70 11.91 -2.32
C THR A 184 18.39 11.97 -3.68
N GLY A 185 17.81 12.67 -4.65
CA GLY A 185 18.22 12.61 -6.05
C GLY A 185 17.84 11.29 -6.76
N GLU A 186 17.20 10.37 -6.03
CA GLU A 186 16.79 9.06 -6.55
C GLU A 186 15.28 9.04 -6.87
N SER A 187 14.90 8.23 -7.86
CA SER A 187 13.47 8.08 -8.17
C SER A 187 12.74 7.36 -7.04
N THR A 188 11.46 7.69 -6.81
CA THR A 188 10.62 7.00 -5.82
C THR A 188 10.58 5.49 -6.05
N LEU A 189 10.66 5.03 -7.31
CA LEU A 189 10.77 3.61 -7.64
C LEU A 189 12.08 3.00 -7.14
N ALA A 190 13.22 3.69 -7.34
CA ALA A 190 14.51 3.20 -6.86
C ALA A 190 14.50 3.09 -5.33
N LEU A 191 13.98 4.10 -4.63
CA LEU A 191 13.81 4.08 -3.19
C LEU A 191 12.87 2.96 -2.73
N ALA A 192 11.72 2.79 -3.39
CA ALA A 192 10.77 1.73 -3.07
C ALA A 192 11.40 0.34 -3.21
N ARG A 193 12.19 0.11 -4.25
CA ARG A 193 12.91 -1.15 -4.46
C ARG A 193 13.97 -1.38 -3.39
N ALA A 194 14.81 -0.38 -3.10
CA ALA A 194 15.92 -0.52 -2.17
C ALA A 194 15.46 -0.59 -0.70
N TRP A 195 14.47 0.22 -0.31
CA TRP A 195 14.08 0.36 1.09
C TRP A 195 12.96 -0.58 1.53
N LEU A 196 12.15 -1.06 0.57
CA LEU A 196 11.05 -1.99 0.83
C LEU A 196 11.14 -3.27 0.01
N GLY A 197 11.35 -3.17 -1.31
CA GLY A 197 11.35 -4.31 -2.22
C GLY A 197 12.38 -5.37 -1.84
N GLU A 198 13.64 -4.98 -1.72
CA GLU A 198 14.74 -5.89 -1.34
C GLU A 198 14.58 -6.46 0.08
N PRO A 199 14.29 -5.65 1.14
CA PRO A 199 14.10 -6.20 2.47
C PRO A 199 12.89 -7.12 2.62
N LEU A 200 11.83 -6.87 1.85
CA LEU A 200 10.61 -7.68 1.85
C LEU A 200 10.69 -8.86 0.87
N ASP A 201 11.76 -8.98 0.09
CA ASP A 201 11.88 -9.95 -1.01
C ASP A 201 10.68 -9.91 -1.97
N VAL A 202 10.32 -8.70 -2.43
CA VAL A 202 9.21 -8.48 -3.37
C VAL A 202 9.65 -7.65 -4.57
N THR A 203 9.08 -7.97 -5.73
CA THR A 203 9.27 -7.19 -6.95
C THR A 203 8.32 -5.99 -6.96
N ILE A 204 8.87 -4.78 -7.13
CA ILE A 204 8.11 -3.56 -7.35
C ILE A 204 8.32 -3.12 -8.81
N PRO A 205 7.32 -3.32 -9.68
CA PRO A 205 7.39 -2.87 -11.07
C PRO A 205 7.35 -1.34 -11.17
N ASP A 206 7.69 -0.84 -12.33
CA ASP A 206 7.52 0.58 -12.67
C ASP A 206 6.04 0.96 -12.72
N TRP A 207 5.74 2.24 -12.38
CA TRP A 207 4.40 2.79 -12.45
C TRP A 207 4.40 4.24 -12.97
N LEU A 208 3.22 4.79 -13.19
CA LEU A 208 3.01 6.09 -13.77
C LEU A 208 3.84 7.19 -13.09
N GLN A 209 4.42 8.07 -13.89
CA GLN A 209 5.11 9.29 -13.48
C GLN A 209 4.30 10.53 -13.87
N ASP A 210 4.55 11.63 -13.16
CA ASP A 210 4.08 12.95 -13.55
C ASP A 210 4.89 13.52 -14.73
N PRO A 211 4.53 14.69 -15.28
CA PRO A 211 5.29 15.32 -16.36
C PRO A 211 6.75 15.67 -16.02
N GLN A 212 7.11 15.74 -14.74
CA GLN A 212 8.48 15.98 -14.25
C GLN A 212 9.28 14.70 -13.98
N GLY A 213 8.70 13.52 -14.25
CA GLY A 213 9.34 12.23 -14.04
C GLY A 213 9.26 11.71 -12.59
N ILE A 214 8.44 12.31 -11.74
CA ILE A 214 8.21 11.86 -10.37
C ILE A 214 7.15 10.76 -10.38
N HIS A 215 7.46 9.60 -9.80
CA HIS A 215 6.49 8.52 -9.71
C HIS A 215 5.27 8.92 -8.87
N PHE A 216 4.10 8.54 -9.34
CA PHE A 216 2.83 8.95 -8.75
C PHE A 216 2.74 8.53 -7.28
N GLY A 217 2.85 9.49 -6.37
CA GLY A 217 2.69 9.26 -4.93
C GLY A 217 1.24 9.00 -4.58
N GLY A 218 0.89 7.75 -4.28
CA GLY A 218 -0.42 7.41 -3.75
C GLY A 218 -1.49 7.03 -4.77
N ASN A 219 -1.10 6.68 -6.00
CA ASN A 219 -1.95 6.03 -7.01
C ASN A 219 -1.10 5.30 -8.05
N GLU A 220 -1.73 4.45 -8.88
CA GLU A 220 -1.18 3.75 -10.06
C GLU A 220 0.01 2.81 -9.77
N MET A 221 0.47 2.66 -8.52
CA MET A 221 1.46 1.65 -8.14
C MET A 221 0.92 0.25 -8.40
N ARG A 222 1.80 -0.68 -8.74
CA ARG A 222 1.46 -2.07 -9.02
C ARG A 222 2.21 -2.98 -8.06
N LEU A 223 1.47 -3.79 -7.31
CA LEU A 223 2.00 -4.83 -6.44
C LEU A 223 1.16 -6.10 -6.60
N SER A 224 1.80 -7.26 -6.44
CA SER A 224 1.06 -8.52 -6.40
C SER A 224 0.35 -8.69 -5.03
N PRO A 225 -0.71 -9.50 -4.95
CA PRO A 225 -1.30 -9.90 -3.67
C PRO A 225 -0.24 -10.42 -2.68
N TRP A 226 0.71 -11.24 -3.13
CA TRP A 226 1.83 -11.71 -2.30
C TRP A 226 2.73 -10.57 -1.80
N ALA A 227 3.07 -9.60 -2.64
CA ALA A 227 3.86 -8.45 -2.22
C ALA A 227 3.12 -7.61 -1.17
N LEU A 228 1.80 -7.44 -1.32
CA LEU A 228 0.97 -6.73 -0.37
C LEU A 228 0.83 -7.47 0.96
N THR A 229 0.70 -8.81 0.97
CA THR A 229 0.68 -9.58 2.22
C THR A 229 2.02 -9.51 2.94
N ARG A 230 3.16 -9.62 2.27
CA ARG A 230 4.48 -9.44 2.90
C ARG A 230 4.63 -8.04 3.50
N PHE A 231 4.14 -7.02 2.81
CA PHE A 231 4.09 -5.66 3.35
C PHE A 231 3.17 -5.58 4.58
N GLY A 232 1.98 -6.17 4.54
CA GLY A 232 1.05 -6.23 5.67
C GLY A 232 1.62 -6.99 6.87
N GLU A 233 2.29 -8.11 6.64
CA GLU A 233 2.98 -8.88 7.69
C GLU A 233 4.10 -8.06 8.35
N MET A 234 4.87 -7.30 7.58
CA MET A 234 5.85 -6.38 8.12
C MET A 234 5.19 -5.33 9.04
N ILE A 235 4.03 -4.78 8.65
CA ILE A 235 3.27 -3.86 9.50
C ILE A 235 2.77 -4.57 10.76
N ARG A 236 2.17 -5.76 10.64
CA ARG A 236 1.67 -6.57 11.76
C ARG A 236 2.76 -6.87 12.79
N GLN A 237 3.97 -7.14 12.33
CA GLN A 237 5.14 -7.48 13.15
C GLN A 237 5.97 -6.23 13.54
N ALA A 238 5.34 -5.07 13.70
CA ALA A 238 5.99 -3.82 14.12
C ALA A 238 7.26 -3.49 13.30
N GLY A 239 7.16 -3.59 11.99
CA GLY A 239 8.22 -3.25 11.05
C GLY A 239 9.23 -4.39 10.78
N ARG A 240 8.98 -5.62 11.29
CA ARG A 240 9.85 -6.78 11.07
C ARG A 240 9.23 -7.74 10.06
N LEU A 241 10.09 -8.42 9.30
CA LEU A 241 9.72 -9.55 8.46
C LEU A 241 10.92 -10.50 8.36
N ASP A 242 10.67 -11.80 8.44
CA ASP A 242 11.71 -12.86 8.34
C ASP A 242 12.93 -12.60 9.27
N GLY A 243 12.66 -12.11 10.49
CA GLY A 243 13.68 -11.79 11.50
C GLY A 243 14.44 -10.48 11.26
N ARG A 244 14.19 -9.75 10.13
CA ARG A 244 14.83 -8.50 9.78
C ARG A 244 13.93 -7.31 10.17
N GLN A 245 14.51 -6.25 10.76
CA GLN A 245 13.84 -4.95 10.88
C GLN A 245 13.91 -4.23 9.54
N VAL A 246 12.76 -3.96 8.93
CA VAL A 246 12.61 -3.26 7.65
C VAL A 246 12.32 -1.78 7.88
N LEU A 247 11.42 -1.49 8.83
CA LEU A 247 11.09 -0.14 9.30
C LEU A 247 11.17 -0.09 10.83
N PRO A 248 11.50 1.05 11.44
CA PRO A 248 11.48 1.20 12.89
C PRO A 248 10.10 0.89 13.49
N ALA A 249 10.09 0.24 14.66
CA ALA A 249 8.84 -0.12 15.33
C ALA A 249 8.05 1.12 15.77
N ASP A 250 8.73 2.16 16.20
CA ASP A 250 8.13 3.44 16.58
C ASP A 250 7.50 4.17 15.37
N TRP A 251 8.05 3.98 14.16
CA TRP A 251 7.40 4.47 12.95
C TRP A 251 6.09 3.73 12.67
N ILE A 252 6.06 2.42 12.83
CA ILE A 252 4.83 1.63 12.65
C ILE A 252 3.77 2.10 13.66
N GLU A 253 4.14 2.21 14.95
CA GLU A 253 3.24 2.72 15.99
C GLU A 253 2.72 4.13 15.64
N ALA A 254 3.61 5.04 15.23
CA ALA A 254 3.23 6.39 14.82
C ALA A 254 2.29 6.39 13.62
N SER A 255 2.49 5.49 12.65
CA SER A 255 1.66 5.37 11.45
C SER A 255 0.24 4.86 11.75
N LEU A 256 0.11 3.98 12.71
CA LEU A 256 -1.14 3.36 13.13
C LEU A 256 -1.85 4.17 14.24
N THR A 257 -1.22 5.22 14.77
CA THR A 257 -1.84 6.12 15.76
C THR A 257 -2.86 7.04 15.10
N PRO A 258 -4.10 7.13 15.60
CA PRO A 258 -5.12 8.03 15.05
C PRO A 258 -4.70 9.51 15.10
N ARG A 259 -4.86 10.21 14.00
CA ARG A 259 -4.56 11.67 13.87
C ARG A 259 -5.80 12.47 13.53
N THR A 260 -6.70 11.89 12.75
CA THR A 260 -7.90 12.54 12.26
C THR A 260 -9.00 11.50 12.00
N ARG A 261 -10.14 11.95 11.45
CA ARG A 261 -11.28 11.10 11.13
C ARG A 261 -11.74 11.32 9.70
N SER A 262 -11.96 10.24 8.99
CA SER A 262 -12.45 10.25 7.62
C SER A 262 -13.90 10.73 7.55
N ARG A 263 -14.17 11.67 6.63
CA ARG A 263 -15.52 12.14 6.35
C ARG A 263 -16.35 11.18 5.48
N PHE A 264 -15.73 10.15 4.92
CA PHE A 264 -16.42 9.22 4.01
C PHE A 264 -17.12 8.08 4.73
N ASN A 265 -16.45 7.52 5.72
CA ASN A 265 -16.90 6.34 6.47
C ASN A 265 -16.84 6.51 7.98
N ASN A 266 -16.35 7.67 8.45
CA ASN A 266 -16.21 8.01 9.86
C ASN A 266 -15.11 7.22 10.61
N ASP A 267 -14.28 6.44 9.92
CA ASP A 267 -13.15 5.75 10.52
C ASP A 267 -12.05 6.73 10.94
N LEU A 268 -11.25 6.33 11.91
CA LEU A 268 -10.03 7.04 12.27
C LEU A 268 -8.99 6.89 11.16
N TYR A 269 -8.03 7.81 11.10
CA TYR A 269 -6.98 7.82 10.11
C TYR A 269 -5.65 8.24 10.72
N GLY A 270 -4.63 7.42 10.49
CA GLY A 270 -3.24 7.66 10.88
C GLY A 270 -2.40 8.21 9.73
N TYR A 271 -1.19 7.71 9.56
CA TYR A 271 -0.32 8.05 8.43
C TYR A 271 -0.51 7.07 7.27
N GLY A 272 -1.54 7.33 6.45
CA GLY A 272 -1.92 6.51 5.30
C GLY A 272 -2.91 5.38 5.63
N TRP A 273 -3.11 5.04 6.90
CA TRP A 273 -3.93 3.94 7.36
C TRP A 273 -5.29 4.40 7.87
N PHE A 274 -6.35 3.74 7.43
CA PHE A 274 -7.64 3.78 8.10
C PHE A 274 -7.62 2.85 9.30
N ILE A 275 -8.36 3.22 10.33
CA ILE A 275 -8.42 2.50 11.62
C ILE A 275 -9.88 2.39 12.02
N THR A 276 -10.35 1.17 12.21
CA THR A 276 -11.73 0.88 12.60
C THR A 276 -11.77 -0.25 13.62
N GLU A 277 -12.93 -0.53 14.17
CA GLU A 277 -13.19 -1.67 15.04
C GLU A 277 -14.13 -2.63 14.33
N LEU A 278 -13.74 -3.89 14.18
CA LEU A 278 -14.51 -4.96 13.58
C LEU A 278 -14.61 -6.12 14.56
N GLU A 279 -15.80 -6.51 14.94
CA GLU A 279 -16.07 -7.64 15.87
C GLU A 279 -15.25 -7.56 17.19
N GLY A 280 -14.98 -6.35 17.68
CA GLY A 280 -14.22 -6.11 18.91
C GLY A 280 -12.71 -6.10 18.73
N TYR A 281 -12.20 -6.22 17.52
CA TYR A 281 -10.76 -6.16 17.19
C TYR A 281 -10.43 -4.86 16.45
N THR A 282 -9.27 -4.27 16.78
CA THR A 282 -8.78 -3.12 16.03
C THR A 282 -8.25 -3.56 14.66
N ALA A 283 -8.86 -3.06 13.59
CA ALA A 283 -8.46 -3.31 12.22
C ALA A 283 -7.82 -2.08 11.59
N TYR A 284 -6.57 -2.22 11.13
CA TYR A 284 -5.87 -1.25 10.30
C TYR A 284 -6.02 -1.63 8.85
N TYR A 285 -6.39 -0.67 7.99
CA TYR A 285 -6.54 -1.02 6.58
C TYR A 285 -6.10 0.08 5.64
N GLY A 286 -5.60 -0.33 4.48
CA GLY A 286 -5.40 0.49 3.31
C GLY A 286 -6.47 0.20 2.26
N TRP A 287 -6.90 1.25 1.55
CA TRP A 287 -7.96 1.15 0.55
C TRP A 287 -7.58 1.79 -0.77
N GLY A 288 -7.79 1.05 -1.88
CA GLY A 288 -7.69 1.51 -3.25
C GLY A 288 -9.02 1.45 -4.00
N PHE A 289 -9.22 2.39 -4.91
CA PHE A 289 -10.43 2.48 -5.73
C PHE A 289 -10.76 1.13 -6.39
N GLY A 290 -12.03 0.76 -6.39
CA GLY A 290 -12.52 -0.49 -6.97
C GLY A 290 -12.41 -1.69 -6.03
N GLY A 291 -11.91 -1.54 -4.80
CA GLY A 291 -11.84 -2.62 -3.81
C GLY A 291 -10.48 -3.30 -3.71
N GLN A 292 -9.40 -2.53 -3.84
CA GLN A 292 -8.06 -2.98 -3.48
C GLN A 292 -7.88 -2.78 -1.98
N MET A 293 -7.82 -3.86 -1.20
CA MET A 293 -7.80 -3.82 0.26
C MET A 293 -6.60 -4.55 0.83
N LEU A 294 -6.03 -3.97 1.88
CA LEU A 294 -5.10 -4.62 2.79
C LEU A 294 -5.60 -4.39 4.20
N TYR A 295 -5.94 -5.45 4.91
CA TYR A 295 -6.27 -5.43 6.33
C TYR A 295 -5.13 -6.03 7.15
N VAL A 296 -4.86 -5.43 8.30
CA VAL A 296 -3.95 -5.92 9.33
C VAL A 296 -4.69 -5.87 10.66
N ILE A 297 -4.85 -7.03 11.32
CA ILE A 297 -5.52 -7.18 12.61
C ILE A 297 -4.54 -7.91 13.54
N PRO A 298 -3.66 -7.17 14.25
CA PRO A 298 -2.57 -7.76 15.01
C PRO A 298 -3.02 -8.73 16.11
N GLU A 299 -4.13 -8.45 16.77
CA GLU A 299 -4.69 -9.29 17.84
C GLU A 299 -5.13 -10.70 17.37
N LEU A 300 -5.40 -10.85 16.09
CA LEU A 300 -5.72 -12.12 15.42
C LEU A 300 -4.55 -12.66 14.60
N GLU A 301 -3.38 -12.05 14.69
CA GLU A 301 -2.22 -12.37 13.86
C GLU A 301 -2.54 -12.40 12.36
N LEU A 302 -3.51 -11.58 11.94
CA LEU A 302 -4.18 -11.62 10.64
C LEU A 302 -3.67 -10.54 9.69
N THR A 303 -3.32 -10.96 8.47
CA THR A 303 -3.13 -10.08 7.30
C THR A 303 -4.01 -10.58 6.16
N ALA A 304 -4.87 -9.71 5.60
CA ALA A 304 -5.75 -10.07 4.50
C ALA A 304 -5.63 -9.06 3.34
N VAL A 305 -5.42 -9.58 2.14
CA VAL A 305 -5.43 -8.81 0.89
C VAL A 305 -6.60 -9.24 0.04
N MET A 306 -7.36 -8.27 -0.45
CA MET A 306 -8.41 -8.49 -1.45
C MET A 306 -8.16 -7.57 -2.63
N THR A 307 -8.18 -8.12 -3.83
CA THR A 307 -8.11 -7.34 -5.08
C THR A 307 -9.40 -7.49 -5.85
N SER A 308 -9.81 -6.43 -6.52
CA SER A 308 -11.05 -6.36 -7.29
C SER A 308 -10.82 -5.61 -8.59
N ASP A 309 -11.79 -5.69 -9.50
CA ASP A 309 -11.74 -4.97 -10.77
C ASP A 309 -11.82 -3.45 -10.53
N PRO A 310 -10.75 -2.68 -10.86
CA PRO A 310 -10.74 -1.25 -10.68
C PRO A 310 -11.42 -0.48 -11.83
N THR A 311 -12.00 -1.16 -12.82
CA THR A 311 -12.60 -0.52 -13.99
C THR A 311 -13.84 0.29 -13.58
N PRO A 312 -13.95 1.58 -13.99
CA PRO A 312 -15.16 2.37 -13.76
C PRO A 312 -16.37 1.85 -14.56
N PRO A 313 -17.62 2.07 -14.07
CA PRO A 313 -17.94 2.64 -12.77
C PRO A 313 -17.74 1.63 -11.63
N SER A 314 -17.11 2.05 -10.53
CA SER A 314 -17.10 1.22 -9.31
C SER A 314 -18.37 1.49 -8.50
N SER A 315 -18.82 0.50 -7.73
CA SER A 315 -19.97 0.67 -6.83
C SER A 315 -19.68 1.56 -5.61
N GLY A 316 -18.52 2.25 -5.62
CA GLY A 316 -18.10 3.21 -4.60
C GLY A 316 -18.07 2.60 -3.19
N THR A 317 -18.61 3.33 -2.21
CA THR A 317 -18.65 2.90 -0.81
C THR A 317 -19.57 1.69 -0.56
N THR A 318 -20.50 1.37 -1.45
CA THR A 318 -21.37 0.20 -1.32
C THR A 318 -20.57 -1.10 -1.48
N TYR A 319 -19.68 -1.14 -2.48
CA TYR A 319 -18.81 -2.32 -2.67
C TYR A 319 -17.77 -2.44 -1.56
N LEU A 320 -17.22 -1.33 -1.10
CA LEU A 320 -16.31 -1.31 0.05
C LEU A 320 -16.94 -1.93 1.30
N ARG A 321 -18.20 -1.56 1.62
CA ARG A 321 -18.95 -2.16 2.74
C ARG A 321 -19.15 -3.66 2.59
N ARG A 322 -19.38 -4.17 1.39
CA ARG A 322 -19.51 -5.62 1.14
C ARG A 322 -18.17 -6.35 1.36
N LEU A 323 -17.03 -5.75 0.98
CA LEU A 323 -15.73 -6.30 1.30
C LEU A 323 -15.45 -6.29 2.82
N GLU A 324 -15.84 -5.22 3.50
CA GLU A 324 -15.75 -5.13 4.96
C GLU A 324 -16.63 -6.18 5.65
N GLN A 325 -17.84 -6.43 5.14
CA GLN A 325 -18.72 -7.51 5.64
C GLN A 325 -18.07 -8.90 5.48
N VAL A 326 -17.37 -9.18 4.40
CA VAL A 326 -16.61 -10.44 4.28
C VAL A 326 -15.58 -10.57 5.41
N VAL A 327 -14.93 -9.46 5.79
CA VAL A 327 -13.95 -9.48 6.91
C VAL A 327 -14.66 -9.63 8.25
N SER A 328 -15.67 -8.81 8.53
CA SER A 328 -16.34 -8.77 9.84
C SER A 328 -17.25 -9.98 10.07
N GLU A 329 -18.09 -10.36 9.09
CA GLU A 329 -19.12 -11.39 9.27
C GLU A 329 -18.61 -12.81 9.03
N HIS A 330 -17.50 -12.98 8.27
CA HIS A 330 -16.96 -14.29 7.91
C HIS A 330 -15.53 -14.50 8.36
N LEU A 331 -14.57 -13.63 7.99
CA LEU A 331 -13.14 -13.89 8.22
C LEU A 331 -12.77 -13.82 9.69
N ILE A 332 -13.12 -12.74 10.39
CA ILE A 332 -12.80 -12.59 11.82
C ILE A 332 -13.39 -13.72 12.66
N PRO A 333 -14.68 -14.09 12.53
CA PRO A 333 -15.23 -15.22 13.27
C PRO A 333 -14.53 -16.55 12.97
N ALA A 334 -14.19 -16.81 11.70
CA ALA A 334 -13.49 -18.05 11.31
C ALA A 334 -12.10 -18.17 11.95
N VAL A 335 -11.33 -17.06 11.99
CA VAL A 335 -9.98 -17.02 12.57
C VAL A 335 -10.04 -17.05 14.10
N ALA A 336 -10.91 -16.27 14.73
CA ALA A 336 -11.05 -16.21 16.18
C ALA A 336 -11.44 -17.57 16.79
N ALA A 337 -12.27 -18.36 16.08
CA ALA A 337 -12.66 -19.70 16.52
C ALA A 337 -11.48 -20.69 16.54
N GLN A 338 -10.42 -20.48 15.77
CA GLN A 338 -9.24 -21.34 15.73
C GLN A 338 -8.24 -21.00 16.87
N SER A 339 -8.33 -19.79 17.42
CA SER A 339 -7.43 -19.29 18.48
C SER A 339 -7.98 -19.57 19.89
N SER A 340 -9.18 -20.15 20.01
CA SER A 340 -9.87 -20.49 21.28
C SER A 340 -9.71 -21.96 21.63
#